data_79c9b09c3662651b39b6533466632cbc
#
_entry.id   79c9b09c3662651b39b6533466632cbc
#
_cell.length_a   1.000
_cell.length_b   1.000
_cell.length_c   1.000
_cell.angle_alpha   90.00
_cell.angle_beta   90.00
_cell.angle_gamma   90.00
#
_symmetry.space_group_name_H-M   'P 1'
#
loop_
_entity.id
_entity.type
_entity.pdbx_description
1 polymer ?
#
loop_
_entity_poly.entity_id
_entity_poly.type
_entity_poly.pdbx_seq_one_letter_code
_entity_poly.pdbx_strand_id
1 'polypeptide(L)'
;MNLIATVMSFVMMIPSLFGLYGTDAKDTETLYRENVAAIGYENTIESATPQTEIHDMIEEHFNSPLPEGKTAKKAIVIGYDGCRADALKYSGKFVVGAVDKMLDDGATLKIGYCGGVNYPAENTQKTSTAPGWCSVMTGEWADKHGITGNGITKTLDYKMLMTSMVENGVIDSANFVTSWKGHFVEENSTYKAEKAYCEENDINVAFNCCIEDTAAARTVIKDIKQDDCSDFIFAIYEGTDHAGHSFGFSTNNPIYEAGFILNDVLAYRTIKAIENRDTYETEDWLIIITSDHGGFGTDHGGPTIQERMVFILSNKEF
;
A
#
# COMPACT_ATOMS: atom_id res chain seq x y z
N MET A 1 -16.07 -14.51 -18.50
CA MET A 1 -14.62 -14.63 -18.35
C MET A 1 -14.07 -13.21 -18.55
N ASN A 2 -13.46 -12.63 -17.52
CA ASN A 2 -13.13 -11.20 -17.51
C ASN A 2 -11.83 -11.00 -18.32
N LEU A 3 -11.78 -10.01 -19.22
CA LEU A 3 -10.64 -9.74 -20.12
C LEU A 3 -9.32 -9.60 -19.33
N ILE A 4 -9.36 -9.04 -18.13
CA ILE A 4 -8.19 -8.87 -17.23
C ILE A 4 -7.69 -10.24 -16.74
N ALA A 5 -8.58 -11.13 -16.30
CA ALA A 5 -8.21 -12.50 -15.89
C ALA A 5 -7.63 -13.31 -17.07
N THR A 6 -8.14 -13.06 -18.27
CA THR A 6 -7.62 -13.69 -19.50
C THR A 6 -6.23 -13.15 -19.86
N VAL A 7 -5.99 -11.84 -19.72
CA VAL A 7 -4.69 -11.22 -19.96
C VAL A 7 -3.66 -11.70 -18.92
N MET A 8 -4.03 -11.77 -17.63
CA MET A 8 -3.16 -12.31 -16.58
C MET A 8 -2.85 -13.80 -16.78
N SER A 9 -3.85 -14.61 -17.16
CA SER A 9 -3.62 -16.03 -17.49
C SER A 9 -2.73 -16.21 -18.74
N PHE A 10 -2.83 -15.31 -19.72
CA PHE A 10 -1.99 -15.34 -20.91
C PHE A 10 -0.56 -14.85 -20.59
N VAL A 11 -0.41 -13.82 -19.78
CA VAL A 11 0.89 -13.34 -19.30
C VAL A 11 1.58 -14.37 -18.43
N MET A 12 0.85 -15.14 -17.59
CA MET A 12 1.40 -16.23 -16.79
C MET A 12 1.84 -17.46 -17.61
N MET A 13 1.36 -17.63 -18.85
CA MET A 13 1.76 -18.73 -19.75
C MET A 13 3.01 -18.43 -20.60
N ILE A 14 3.40 -17.19 -20.75
CA ILE A 14 4.55 -16.77 -21.59
C ILE A 14 5.94 -17.12 -21.00
N PRO A 15 6.14 -17.20 -19.67
CA PRO A 15 7.46 -17.44 -19.07
C PRO A 15 8.16 -18.73 -19.53
N SER A 16 7.40 -19.78 -19.80
CA SER A 16 7.97 -21.06 -20.24
C SER A 16 8.53 -21.05 -21.67
N LEU A 17 8.24 -20.01 -22.44
CA LEU A 17 8.62 -19.91 -23.85
C LEU A 17 9.93 -19.17 -24.11
N PHE A 18 10.43 -18.32 -23.19
CA PHE A 18 11.51 -17.39 -23.51
C PHE A 18 12.78 -17.48 -22.68
N GLY A 19 12.87 -18.32 -21.65
CA GLY A 19 14.13 -18.52 -20.88
C GLY A 19 14.73 -17.21 -20.28
N LEU A 20 13.89 -16.21 -19.98
CA LEU A 20 14.32 -14.85 -19.63
C LEU A 20 14.43 -14.61 -18.11
N TYR A 21 14.54 -15.65 -17.29
CA TYR A 21 14.50 -15.53 -15.85
C TYR A 21 15.83 -15.87 -15.21
N GLY A 22 16.43 -14.87 -14.63
CA GLY A 22 17.66 -14.95 -13.89
C GLY A 22 18.61 -13.85 -14.28
N THR A 23 18.21 -12.58 -14.03
CA THR A 23 19.22 -11.52 -14.01
C THR A 23 20.12 -11.75 -12.81
N ASP A 24 21.43 -11.69 -13.01
CA ASP A 24 22.41 -11.65 -11.94
C ASP A 24 22.01 -10.57 -10.93
N ALA A 25 22.10 -10.85 -9.64
CA ALA A 25 21.78 -9.92 -8.57
C ALA A 25 22.49 -8.56 -8.72
N LYS A 26 23.72 -8.58 -9.25
CA LYS A 26 24.49 -7.38 -9.54
C LYS A 26 23.85 -6.52 -10.63
N ASP A 27 23.34 -7.13 -11.66
CA ASP A 27 22.67 -6.42 -12.75
C ASP A 27 21.34 -5.81 -12.26
N THR A 28 20.61 -6.53 -11.41
CA THR A 28 19.38 -6.04 -10.79
C THR A 28 19.63 -4.81 -9.92
N GLU A 29 20.69 -4.80 -9.10
CA GLU A 29 21.03 -3.65 -8.27
C GLU A 29 21.44 -2.43 -9.12
N THR A 30 22.24 -2.64 -10.15
CA THR A 30 22.65 -1.57 -11.08
C THR A 30 21.43 -0.94 -11.76
N LEU A 31 20.53 -1.77 -12.26
CA LEU A 31 19.31 -1.33 -12.92
C LEU A 31 18.35 -0.61 -11.95
N TYR A 32 18.27 -1.06 -10.71
CA TYR A 32 17.51 -0.36 -9.69
C TYR A 32 18.02 1.06 -9.47
N ARG A 33 19.32 1.23 -9.27
CA ARG A 33 19.96 2.54 -9.07
C ARG A 33 19.75 3.47 -10.25
N GLU A 34 19.89 2.95 -11.47
CA GLU A 34 19.64 3.71 -12.70
C GLU A 34 18.18 4.14 -12.81
N ASN A 35 17.23 3.25 -12.47
CA ASN A 35 15.82 3.55 -12.52
C ASN A 35 15.39 4.58 -11.47
N VAL A 36 15.89 4.47 -10.24
CA VAL A 36 15.63 5.47 -9.18
C VAL A 36 16.19 6.83 -9.59
N ALA A 37 17.38 6.87 -10.18
CA ALA A 37 17.94 8.11 -10.70
C ALA A 37 17.09 8.69 -11.87
N ALA A 38 16.52 7.84 -12.70
CA ALA A 38 15.68 8.26 -13.82
C ALA A 38 14.35 8.91 -13.38
N ILE A 39 13.83 8.55 -12.21
CA ILE A 39 12.66 9.23 -11.62
C ILE A 39 13.02 10.47 -10.80
N GLY A 40 14.30 10.84 -10.73
CA GLY A 40 14.76 12.08 -10.12
C GLY A 40 14.90 12.06 -8.60
N TYR A 41 14.86 10.88 -7.96
CA TYR A 41 15.01 10.75 -6.51
C TYR A 41 16.38 10.20 -6.13
N GLU A 42 16.89 10.64 -4.98
CA GLU A 42 18.07 10.06 -4.38
C GLU A 42 17.77 8.65 -3.86
N ASN A 43 18.66 7.71 -4.13
CA ASN A 43 18.48 6.32 -3.72
C ASN A 43 19.21 6.02 -2.40
N THR A 44 19.17 6.96 -1.48
CA THR A 44 19.76 6.80 -0.14
C THR A 44 18.66 6.86 0.91
N ILE A 45 18.80 6.03 1.95
CA ILE A 45 17.82 5.98 3.05
C ILE A 45 17.82 7.28 3.86
N GLU A 46 18.98 7.93 3.97
CA GLU A 46 19.11 9.19 4.72
C GLU A 46 18.27 10.33 4.16
N SER A 47 17.99 10.32 2.85
CA SER A 47 17.16 11.35 2.20
C SER A 47 15.71 10.91 1.97
N ALA A 48 15.38 9.68 2.33
CA ALA A 48 14.03 9.15 2.13
C ALA A 48 13.13 9.42 3.34
N THR A 49 11.83 9.51 3.10
CA THR A 49 10.79 9.71 4.11
C THR A 49 10.45 8.38 4.80
N PRO A 50 10.43 8.28 6.13
CA PRO A 50 10.00 7.06 6.80
C PRO A 50 8.53 6.75 6.47
N GLN A 51 8.21 5.48 6.21
CA GLN A 51 6.81 5.09 5.92
C GLN A 51 5.84 5.37 7.09
N THR A 52 6.37 5.53 8.31
CA THR A 52 5.60 5.90 9.51
C THR A 52 4.98 7.30 9.40
N GLU A 53 5.52 8.20 8.58
CA GLU A 53 4.96 9.54 8.32
C GLU A 53 3.53 9.49 7.76
N ILE A 54 3.15 8.39 7.10
CA ILE A 54 1.79 8.22 6.58
C ILE A 54 0.74 8.28 7.69
N HIS A 55 1.06 7.72 8.87
CA HIS A 55 0.23 7.83 10.06
C HIS A 55 -0.05 9.30 10.40
N ASP A 56 1.01 10.11 10.51
CA ASP A 56 0.91 11.51 10.90
C ASP A 56 0.16 12.34 9.84
N MET A 57 0.37 12.04 8.55
CA MET A 57 -0.38 12.67 7.46
C MET A 57 -1.90 12.45 7.60
N ILE A 58 -2.32 11.23 7.93
CA ILE A 58 -3.73 10.88 8.10
C ILE A 58 -4.27 11.53 9.39
N GLU A 59 -3.51 11.47 10.49
CA GLU A 59 -3.88 12.06 11.76
C GLU A 59 -4.05 13.58 11.64
N GLU A 60 -3.11 14.27 10.99
CA GLU A 60 -3.19 15.71 10.73
C GLU A 60 -4.39 16.04 9.83
N HIS A 61 -4.63 15.25 8.78
CA HIS A 61 -5.77 15.45 7.91
C HIS A 61 -7.08 15.48 8.70
N PHE A 62 -7.35 14.48 9.53
CA PHE A 62 -8.60 14.42 10.28
C PHE A 62 -8.69 15.46 11.41
N ASN A 63 -7.59 15.79 12.08
CA ASN A 63 -7.55 16.74 13.19
C ASN A 63 -7.49 18.22 12.75
N SER A 64 -7.11 18.52 11.50
CA SER A 64 -7.10 19.89 11.00
C SER A 64 -8.53 20.44 10.80
N PRO A 65 -8.75 21.76 10.78
CA PRO A 65 -10.06 22.32 10.46
C PRO A 65 -10.56 21.90 9.08
N LEU A 66 -11.88 21.76 8.93
CA LEU A 66 -12.50 21.59 7.61
C LEU A 66 -12.20 22.79 6.72
N PRO A 67 -11.73 22.58 5.47
CA PRO A 67 -11.57 23.67 4.51
C PRO A 67 -12.91 24.35 4.20
N GLU A 68 -12.86 25.61 3.79
CA GLU A 68 -14.05 26.36 3.39
C GLU A 68 -14.81 25.62 2.26
N GLY A 69 -16.12 25.49 2.43
CA GLY A 69 -17.00 24.80 1.49
C GLY A 69 -17.03 23.27 1.61
N LYS A 70 -16.20 22.70 2.49
CA LYS A 70 -16.23 21.23 2.76
C LYS A 70 -17.11 20.93 3.96
N THR A 71 -17.77 19.76 3.92
CA THR A 71 -18.72 19.29 4.95
C THR A 71 -18.25 18.04 5.67
N ALA A 72 -17.31 17.29 5.08
CA ALA A 72 -16.75 16.07 5.65
C ALA A 72 -15.30 15.88 5.22
N LYS A 73 -14.51 15.21 6.05
CA LYS A 73 -13.19 14.71 5.72
C LYS A 73 -13.25 13.23 5.48
N LYS A 74 -12.51 12.78 4.49
CA LYS A 74 -12.36 11.36 4.16
C LYS A 74 -10.92 11.06 3.77
N ALA A 75 -10.48 9.83 4.02
CA ALA A 75 -9.16 9.39 3.63
C ALA A 75 -9.18 8.00 3.00
N ILE A 76 -8.28 7.77 2.07
CA ILE A 76 -7.97 6.43 1.57
C ILE A 76 -6.46 6.25 1.44
N VAL A 77 -5.98 5.14 1.97
CA VAL A 77 -4.64 4.62 1.70
C VAL A 77 -4.78 3.40 0.80
N ILE A 78 -4.15 3.44 -0.36
CA ILE A 78 -4.09 2.32 -1.30
C ILE A 78 -2.67 1.77 -1.29
N GLY A 79 -2.51 0.56 -0.75
CA GLY A 79 -1.25 -0.15 -0.65
C GLY A 79 -0.98 -1.03 -1.86
N TYR A 80 0.22 -0.93 -2.42
CA TYR A 80 0.75 -1.88 -3.41
C TYR A 80 1.78 -2.74 -2.71
N ASP A 81 1.36 -3.93 -2.21
CA ASP A 81 2.23 -4.83 -1.46
C ASP A 81 3.45 -5.26 -2.29
N GLY A 82 4.62 -5.26 -1.67
CA GLY A 82 5.87 -5.66 -2.30
C GLY A 82 6.31 -4.76 -3.47
N CYS A 83 5.82 -3.52 -3.55
CA CYS A 83 6.08 -2.64 -4.69
C CYS A 83 7.32 -1.78 -4.48
N ARG A 84 8.36 -2.04 -5.27
CA ARG A 84 9.59 -1.24 -5.32
C ARG A 84 9.33 0.17 -5.83
N ALA A 85 9.99 1.17 -5.27
CA ALA A 85 9.86 2.56 -5.71
C ALA A 85 10.17 2.78 -7.21
N ASP A 86 11.13 2.04 -7.76
CA ASP A 86 11.50 2.15 -9.18
C ASP A 86 10.48 1.53 -10.16
N ALA A 87 9.45 0.82 -9.65
CA ALA A 87 8.36 0.32 -10.47
C ALA A 87 7.35 1.41 -10.87
N LEU A 88 7.36 2.58 -10.23
CA LEU A 88 6.50 3.72 -10.57
C LEU A 88 6.59 4.14 -12.04
N LYS A 89 7.75 3.93 -12.69
CA LYS A 89 7.96 4.18 -14.13
C LYS A 89 7.00 3.42 -15.05
N TYR A 90 6.28 2.43 -14.55
CA TYR A 90 5.33 1.65 -15.34
C TYR A 90 3.93 2.27 -15.41
N SER A 91 3.64 3.22 -14.53
CA SER A 91 2.36 3.92 -14.59
C SER A 91 2.22 4.67 -15.92
N GLY A 92 1.03 4.68 -16.46
CA GLY A 92 0.75 5.32 -17.76
C GLY A 92 1.33 4.61 -18.99
N LYS A 93 2.18 3.58 -18.84
CA LYS A 93 2.93 2.98 -19.96
C LYS A 93 2.03 2.33 -21.04
N PHE A 94 0.98 1.64 -20.62
CA PHE A 94 0.07 0.92 -21.53
C PHE A 94 -1.39 1.31 -21.36
N VAL A 95 -1.76 1.72 -20.17
CA VAL A 95 -3.10 2.15 -19.78
C VAL A 95 -2.97 3.27 -18.75
N VAL A 96 -3.97 4.11 -18.62
CA VAL A 96 -3.99 5.14 -17.58
C VAL A 96 -3.96 4.48 -16.21
N GLY A 97 -2.99 4.85 -15.39
CA GLY A 97 -2.80 4.39 -14.03
C GLY A 97 -3.14 5.46 -13.00
N ALA A 98 -3.21 5.05 -11.75
CA ALA A 98 -3.47 5.97 -10.64
C ALA A 98 -2.30 6.90 -10.37
N VAL A 99 -1.07 6.36 -10.40
CA VAL A 99 0.14 7.15 -10.13
C VAL A 99 0.32 8.25 -11.18
N ASP A 100 0.24 7.89 -12.48
CA ASP A 100 0.33 8.84 -13.59
C ASP A 100 -0.75 9.93 -13.47
N LYS A 101 -2.02 9.51 -13.26
CA LYS A 101 -3.13 10.46 -13.05
C LYS A 101 -2.88 11.40 -11.88
N MET A 102 -2.51 10.88 -10.71
CA MET A 102 -2.31 11.73 -9.53
C MET A 102 -1.17 12.72 -9.74
N LEU A 103 -0.09 12.32 -10.40
CA LEU A 103 1.03 13.22 -10.74
C LEU A 103 0.59 14.31 -11.71
N ASP A 104 -0.21 13.98 -12.72
CA ASP A 104 -0.78 14.95 -13.67
C ASP A 104 -1.72 15.95 -12.97
N ASP A 105 -2.42 15.51 -11.92
CA ASP A 105 -3.27 16.35 -11.07
C ASP A 105 -2.48 17.18 -10.03
N GLY A 106 -1.15 17.05 -9.99
CA GLY A 106 -0.28 17.82 -9.10
C GLY A 106 0.00 17.18 -7.75
N ALA A 107 -0.18 15.88 -7.61
CA ALA A 107 0.15 15.14 -6.38
C ALA A 107 1.64 15.24 -6.01
N THR A 108 1.92 15.19 -4.71
CA THR A 108 3.27 15.13 -4.16
C THR A 108 3.74 13.69 -4.10
N LEU A 109 4.93 13.43 -4.67
CA LEU A 109 5.60 12.12 -4.61
C LEU A 109 6.91 12.24 -3.86
N LYS A 110 7.09 11.43 -2.83
CA LYS A 110 8.38 11.26 -2.11
C LYS A 110 8.82 9.81 -2.14
N ILE A 111 10.11 9.60 -2.20
CA ILE A 111 10.68 8.28 -1.92
C ILE A 111 10.61 8.04 -0.42
N GLY A 112 10.07 6.89 -0.05
CA GLY A 112 9.99 6.42 1.32
C GLY A 112 10.96 5.29 1.61
N TYR A 113 11.11 4.96 2.89
CA TYR A 113 11.81 3.75 3.32
C TYR A 113 11.02 2.98 4.37
N CYS A 114 11.21 1.67 4.37
CA CYS A 114 10.71 0.72 5.35
C CYS A 114 11.87 -0.01 6.06
N GLY A 115 11.55 -0.94 6.95
CA GLY A 115 12.57 -1.79 7.61
C GLY A 115 13.25 -1.16 8.82
N GLY A 116 12.75 -0.03 9.33
CA GLY A 116 13.31 0.69 10.48
C GLY A 116 14.41 1.69 10.10
N VAL A 117 14.80 2.53 11.06
CA VAL A 117 15.76 3.63 10.84
C VAL A 117 17.21 3.11 10.83
N ASN A 118 17.58 2.28 11.80
CA ASN A 118 18.95 1.91 12.08
C ASN A 118 19.23 0.43 11.82
N TYR A 119 19.28 0.00 10.56
CA TYR A 119 19.69 -1.37 10.25
C TYR A 119 21.20 -1.55 10.45
N PRO A 120 21.69 -2.58 11.15
CA PRO A 120 20.98 -3.69 11.85
C PRO A 120 20.70 -3.43 13.34
N ALA A 121 20.71 -2.20 13.81
CA ALA A 121 20.58 -1.83 15.21
C ALA A 121 19.10 -1.81 15.70
N GLU A 122 18.84 -1.05 16.78
CA GLU A 122 17.49 -0.86 17.35
C GLU A 122 16.48 -0.42 16.29
N ASN A 123 15.22 -0.66 16.50
CA ASN A 123 14.09 -0.41 15.60
C ASN A 123 14.15 -1.06 14.20
N THR A 124 15.10 -1.97 13.96
CA THR A 124 15.14 -2.76 12.74
C THR A 124 13.97 -3.73 12.69
N GLN A 125 13.31 -3.79 11.55
CA GLN A 125 12.29 -4.78 11.26
C GLN A 125 12.51 -5.38 9.88
N LYS A 126 11.91 -6.56 9.64
CA LYS A 126 11.91 -7.14 8.30
C LYS A 126 11.16 -6.24 7.32
N THR A 127 11.66 -6.15 6.11
CA THR A 127 10.96 -5.57 4.96
C THR A 127 9.93 -6.57 4.45
N SER A 128 8.83 -6.71 5.18
CA SER A 128 7.77 -7.70 4.98
C SER A 128 6.41 -7.08 5.23
N THR A 129 5.37 -7.68 4.66
CA THR A 129 3.99 -7.26 4.69
C THR A 129 3.48 -6.84 6.08
N ALA A 130 3.53 -7.73 7.06
CA ALA A 130 2.98 -7.43 8.38
C ALA A 130 3.73 -6.31 9.12
N PRO A 131 5.08 -6.30 9.22
CA PRO A 131 5.81 -5.18 9.82
C PRO A 131 5.61 -3.86 9.07
N GLY A 132 5.65 -3.90 7.75
CA GLY A 132 5.52 -2.71 6.90
C GLY A 132 4.17 -2.03 7.07
N TRP A 133 3.08 -2.74 6.85
CA TRP A 133 1.74 -2.19 7.04
C TRP A 133 1.44 -1.83 8.49
N CYS A 134 2.01 -2.56 9.46
CA CYS A 134 1.87 -2.19 10.86
C CYS A 134 2.52 -0.83 11.15
N SER A 135 3.70 -0.58 10.60
CA SER A 135 4.38 0.72 10.73
C SER A 135 3.58 1.86 10.08
N VAL A 136 3.01 1.63 8.90
CA VAL A 136 2.12 2.62 8.25
C VAL A 136 0.91 2.96 9.10
N MET A 137 0.29 1.94 9.73
CA MET A 137 -0.97 2.11 10.45
C MET A 137 -0.82 2.49 11.92
N THR A 138 0.39 2.36 12.51
CA THR A 138 0.63 2.72 13.91
C THR A 138 1.55 3.93 14.09
N GLY A 139 2.24 4.39 13.03
CA GLY A 139 3.26 5.43 13.11
C GLY A 139 4.56 4.99 13.80
N GLU A 140 4.69 3.70 14.13
CA GLU A 140 5.78 3.18 14.94
C GLU A 140 6.53 2.06 14.21
N TRP A 141 7.76 1.79 14.63
CA TRP A 141 8.54 0.66 14.16
C TRP A 141 8.33 -0.59 15.05
N ALA A 142 8.87 -1.73 14.60
CA ALA A 142 8.67 -3.02 15.26
C ALA A 142 9.17 -3.09 16.71
N ASP A 143 10.12 -2.27 17.11
CA ASP A 143 10.57 -2.14 18.51
C ASP A 143 9.47 -1.64 19.43
N LYS A 144 8.44 -0.98 18.89
CA LYS A 144 7.26 -0.50 19.58
C LYS A 144 6.04 -1.40 19.35
N HIS A 145 5.60 -1.54 18.08
CA HIS A 145 4.39 -2.30 17.79
C HIS A 145 4.56 -3.83 17.88
N GLY A 146 5.79 -4.34 18.02
CA GLY A 146 6.08 -5.75 18.28
C GLY A 146 6.00 -6.70 17.07
N ILE A 147 5.64 -6.22 15.89
CA ILE A 147 5.53 -7.04 14.67
C ILE A 147 6.85 -7.03 13.92
N THR A 148 7.62 -8.10 14.08
CA THR A 148 8.95 -8.26 13.48
C THR A 148 8.96 -9.12 12.22
N GLY A 149 7.83 -9.68 11.83
CA GLY A 149 7.68 -10.53 10.64
C GLY A 149 6.22 -10.98 10.46
N ASN A 150 5.95 -11.65 9.33
CA ASN A 150 4.65 -12.24 9.05
C ASN A 150 4.29 -13.36 10.05
N GLY A 151 3.01 -13.59 10.31
CA GLY A 151 2.54 -14.65 11.20
C GLY A 151 2.69 -14.35 12.70
N ILE A 152 2.76 -13.08 13.07
CA ILE A 152 2.78 -12.59 14.45
C ILE A 152 1.50 -11.77 14.69
N THR A 153 0.71 -12.13 15.70
CA THR A 153 -0.48 -11.36 16.10
C THR A 153 -0.09 -10.19 16.99
N LYS A 154 -0.51 -9.00 16.59
CA LYS A 154 -0.27 -7.73 17.29
C LYS A 154 -1.06 -7.66 18.59
N THR A 155 -0.47 -7.10 19.63
CA THR A 155 -1.19 -6.70 20.86
C THR A 155 -2.01 -5.42 20.62
N LEU A 156 -2.85 -5.05 21.58
CA LEU A 156 -3.66 -3.83 21.50
C LEU A 156 -2.95 -2.58 22.04
N ASP A 157 -1.70 -2.70 22.46
CA ASP A 157 -0.92 -1.56 22.99
C ASP A 157 -0.67 -0.47 21.93
N TYR A 158 -0.55 -0.89 20.68
CA TYR A 158 -0.40 -0.01 19.51
C TYR A 158 -1.51 -0.34 18.49
N LYS A 159 -2.72 0.18 18.73
CA LYS A 159 -3.85 -0.02 17.79
C LYS A 159 -3.56 0.64 16.43
N MET A 160 -4.19 0.13 15.38
CA MET A 160 -4.21 0.83 14.09
C MET A 160 -4.85 2.21 14.25
N LEU A 161 -4.36 3.18 13.50
CA LEU A 161 -4.89 4.53 13.50
C LEU A 161 -6.41 4.56 13.28
N MET A 162 -6.92 3.77 12.32
CA MET A 162 -8.36 3.68 12.05
C MET A 162 -9.17 3.22 13.27
N THR A 163 -8.68 2.24 14.01
CA THR A 163 -9.35 1.76 15.24
C THR A 163 -9.36 2.85 16.31
N SER A 164 -8.21 3.49 16.52
CA SER A 164 -8.08 4.56 17.52
C SER A 164 -8.94 5.77 17.17
N MET A 165 -9.02 6.15 15.91
CA MET A 165 -9.83 7.29 15.46
C MET A 165 -11.32 7.04 15.64
N VAL A 166 -11.84 5.85 15.29
CA VAL A 166 -13.25 5.49 15.51
C VAL A 166 -13.55 5.42 17.01
N GLU A 167 -12.70 4.76 17.80
CA GLU A 167 -12.87 4.61 19.26
C GLU A 167 -12.90 5.97 19.96
N ASN A 168 -12.11 6.92 19.50
CA ASN A 168 -12.04 8.28 20.07
C ASN A 168 -13.06 9.26 19.45
N GLY A 169 -13.88 8.81 18.51
CA GLY A 169 -14.89 9.65 17.86
C GLY A 169 -14.33 10.75 16.96
N VAL A 170 -13.12 10.57 16.42
CA VAL A 170 -12.52 11.45 15.41
C VAL A 170 -13.16 11.22 14.04
N ILE A 171 -13.49 9.97 13.75
CA ILE A 171 -14.23 9.52 12.57
C ILE A 171 -15.35 8.57 13.00
N ASP A 172 -16.39 8.43 12.18
CA ASP A 172 -17.54 7.59 12.49
C ASP A 172 -17.33 6.13 12.04
N SER A 173 -16.53 5.91 10.99
CA SER A 173 -16.37 4.58 10.39
C SER A 173 -15.04 4.42 9.66
N ALA A 174 -14.56 3.16 9.61
CA ALA A 174 -13.40 2.78 8.81
C ALA A 174 -13.58 1.42 8.15
N ASN A 175 -12.81 1.16 7.06
CA ASN A 175 -12.88 -0.09 6.32
C ASN A 175 -11.49 -0.56 5.90
N PHE A 176 -11.07 -1.72 6.42
CA PHE A 176 -9.84 -2.39 6.02
C PHE A 176 -10.14 -3.48 5.00
N VAL A 177 -9.64 -3.33 3.78
CA VAL A 177 -9.89 -4.24 2.66
C VAL A 177 -8.57 -4.80 2.12
N THR A 178 -8.46 -6.12 2.02
CA THR A 178 -7.25 -6.80 1.53
C THR A 178 -7.60 -8.10 0.80
N SER A 179 -6.67 -8.68 0.07
CA SER A 179 -6.76 -10.04 -0.46
C SER A 179 -5.87 -11.05 0.30
N TRP A 180 -4.95 -10.60 1.14
CA TRP A 180 -4.11 -11.48 1.94
C TRP A 180 -4.76 -11.85 3.28
N LYS A 181 -4.88 -13.16 3.54
CA LYS A 181 -5.50 -13.70 4.75
C LYS A 181 -4.70 -13.48 6.03
N GLY A 182 -3.38 -13.30 5.91
CA GLY A 182 -2.47 -13.09 7.04
C GLY A 182 -2.70 -11.78 7.80
N HIS A 183 -3.51 -10.85 7.28
CA HIS A 183 -3.85 -9.65 8.01
C HIS A 183 -4.78 -9.93 9.20
N PHE A 184 -5.90 -10.66 9.02
CA PHE A 184 -6.89 -10.85 10.10
C PHE A 184 -7.76 -12.11 9.98
N VAL A 185 -7.44 -13.08 9.08
CA VAL A 185 -8.24 -14.29 8.86
C VAL A 185 -7.58 -15.54 9.44
N GLU A 186 -6.27 -15.71 9.25
CA GLU A 186 -5.53 -16.88 9.70
C GLU A 186 -5.34 -16.88 11.23
N GLU A 187 -4.93 -18.03 11.80
CA GLU A 187 -4.79 -18.19 13.23
C GLU A 187 -3.81 -17.18 13.85
N ASN A 188 -2.67 -16.96 13.21
CA ASN A 188 -1.62 -16.03 13.64
C ASN A 188 -1.61 -14.74 12.81
N SER A 189 -2.79 -14.29 12.37
CA SER A 189 -2.91 -13.05 11.61
C SER A 189 -2.57 -11.81 12.43
N THR A 190 -1.95 -10.83 11.79
CA THR A 190 -1.40 -9.64 12.45
C THR A 190 -2.47 -8.87 13.25
N TYR A 191 -3.62 -8.59 12.65
CA TYR A 191 -4.67 -7.76 13.26
C TYR A 191 -5.85 -8.56 13.80
N LYS A 192 -5.71 -9.88 14.01
CA LYS A 192 -6.79 -10.73 14.49
C LYS A 192 -7.34 -10.30 15.87
N ALA A 193 -6.44 -9.97 16.79
CA ALA A 193 -6.84 -9.49 18.12
C ALA A 193 -7.57 -8.14 18.05
N GLU A 194 -7.12 -7.27 17.17
CA GLU A 194 -7.72 -5.94 16.98
C GLU A 194 -9.10 -6.03 16.30
N LYS A 195 -9.24 -6.91 15.31
CA LYS A 195 -10.55 -7.21 14.72
C LYS A 195 -11.53 -7.72 15.77
N ALA A 196 -11.13 -8.68 16.61
CA ALA A 196 -11.97 -9.20 17.71
C ALA A 196 -12.32 -8.08 18.70
N TYR A 197 -11.36 -7.22 19.04
CA TYR A 197 -11.59 -6.09 19.92
C TYR A 197 -12.63 -5.11 19.34
N CYS A 198 -12.56 -4.79 18.07
CA CYS A 198 -13.56 -3.93 17.41
C CYS A 198 -14.96 -4.56 17.45
N GLU A 199 -15.06 -5.86 17.15
CA GLU A 199 -16.33 -6.61 17.20
C GLU A 199 -16.93 -6.66 18.63
N GLU A 200 -16.11 -6.88 19.67
CA GLU A 200 -16.54 -6.96 21.06
C GLU A 200 -16.96 -5.61 21.67
N ASN A 201 -16.45 -4.52 21.15
CA ASN A 201 -16.68 -3.16 21.68
C ASN A 201 -17.52 -2.29 20.74
N ASP A 202 -18.16 -2.87 19.72
CA ASP A 202 -18.98 -2.15 18.73
C ASP A 202 -18.24 -0.96 18.06
N ILE A 203 -16.91 -1.08 17.85
CA ILE A 203 -16.11 -0.09 17.13
C ILE A 203 -16.33 -0.30 15.64
N ASN A 204 -16.83 0.73 14.95
CA ASN A 204 -17.27 0.66 13.55
C ASN A 204 -16.09 0.61 12.55
N VAL A 205 -15.30 -0.44 12.61
CA VAL A 205 -14.24 -0.79 11.67
C VAL A 205 -14.60 -2.09 10.96
N ALA A 206 -14.84 -2.02 9.66
CA ALA A 206 -15.08 -3.20 8.82
C ALA A 206 -13.75 -3.86 8.41
N PHE A 207 -13.71 -5.19 8.43
CA PHE A 207 -12.56 -6.01 8.02
C PHE A 207 -12.97 -6.94 6.88
N ASN A 208 -12.54 -6.65 5.66
CA ASN A 208 -12.91 -7.35 4.44
C ASN A 208 -11.70 -8.05 3.81
N CYS A 209 -11.61 -9.38 3.94
CA CYS A 209 -10.63 -10.20 3.23
C CYS A 209 -11.27 -10.80 1.97
N CYS A 210 -10.79 -10.40 0.82
CA CYS A 210 -11.28 -10.80 -0.49
C CYS A 210 -10.45 -11.96 -1.06
N ILE A 211 -10.95 -12.61 -2.11
CA ILE A 211 -10.24 -13.74 -2.73
C ILE A 211 -9.12 -13.32 -3.69
N GLU A 212 -9.14 -12.08 -4.13
CA GLU A 212 -8.21 -11.49 -5.10
C GLU A 212 -8.32 -9.96 -5.10
N ASP A 213 -7.33 -9.25 -5.64
CA ASP A 213 -7.28 -7.78 -5.67
C ASP A 213 -8.43 -7.14 -6.43
N THR A 214 -8.90 -7.77 -7.51
CA THR A 214 -10.07 -7.27 -8.26
C THR A 214 -11.35 -7.33 -7.44
N ALA A 215 -11.46 -8.29 -6.52
CA ALA A 215 -12.57 -8.37 -5.57
C ALA A 215 -12.40 -7.35 -4.45
N ALA A 216 -11.17 -7.12 -3.96
CA ALA A 216 -10.85 -6.08 -2.98
C ALA A 216 -11.21 -4.69 -3.54
N ALA A 217 -10.75 -4.35 -4.74
CA ALA A 217 -11.09 -3.09 -5.39
C ALA A 217 -12.60 -2.90 -5.61
N ARG A 218 -13.33 -3.96 -5.97
CA ARG A 218 -14.81 -3.90 -6.07
C ARG A 218 -15.46 -3.63 -4.72
N THR A 219 -14.94 -4.21 -3.64
CA THR A 219 -15.44 -3.97 -2.28
C THR A 219 -15.22 -2.52 -1.87
N VAL A 220 -14.02 -1.97 -2.10
CA VAL A 220 -13.70 -0.56 -1.87
C VAL A 220 -14.60 0.36 -2.70
N ILE A 221 -14.74 0.12 -3.99
CA ILE A 221 -15.60 0.93 -4.89
C ILE A 221 -17.08 0.84 -4.48
N LYS A 222 -17.52 -0.30 -3.97
CA LYS A 222 -18.90 -0.45 -3.47
C LYS A 222 -19.12 0.40 -2.23
N ASP A 223 -18.17 0.44 -1.30
CA ASP A 223 -18.20 1.31 -0.12
C ASP A 223 -18.23 2.79 -0.55
N ILE A 224 -17.27 3.23 -1.34
CA ILE A 224 -17.16 4.61 -1.84
C ILE A 224 -18.48 5.12 -2.48
N LYS A 225 -19.25 4.24 -3.13
CA LYS A 225 -20.53 4.59 -3.79
C LYS A 225 -21.71 4.71 -2.84
N GLN A 226 -21.57 4.37 -1.56
CA GLN A 226 -22.63 4.60 -0.59
C GLN A 226 -22.64 6.07 -0.15
N ASP A 227 -23.83 6.58 0.19
CA ASP A 227 -23.96 7.93 0.74
C ASP A 227 -23.21 8.05 2.07
N ASP A 228 -23.24 6.98 2.88
CA ASP A 228 -22.57 6.80 4.17
C ASP A 228 -21.24 6.04 4.04
N CYS A 229 -20.48 6.26 2.96
CA CYS A 229 -19.20 5.57 2.77
C CYS A 229 -18.25 5.84 3.94
N SER A 230 -17.39 4.86 4.24
CA SER A 230 -16.42 4.93 5.33
C SER A 230 -15.58 6.21 5.28
N ASP A 231 -15.31 6.80 6.44
CA ASP A 231 -14.48 8.02 6.54
C ASP A 231 -13.02 7.72 6.25
N PHE A 232 -12.55 6.55 6.70
CA PHE A 232 -11.20 6.09 6.41
C PHE A 232 -11.20 4.69 5.80
N ILE A 233 -10.64 4.55 4.60
CA ILE A 233 -10.48 3.28 3.89
C ILE A 233 -8.99 2.94 3.80
N PHE A 234 -8.62 1.72 4.20
CA PHE A 234 -7.29 1.15 4.00
C PHE A 234 -7.42 -0.07 3.09
N ALA A 235 -6.88 0.02 1.89
CA ALA A 235 -6.99 -1.02 0.86
C ALA A 235 -5.60 -1.52 0.44
N ILE A 236 -5.35 -2.82 0.47
CA ILE A 236 -4.08 -3.43 0.06
C ILE A 236 -4.30 -4.35 -1.14
N TYR A 237 -3.48 -4.18 -2.18
CA TYR A 237 -3.43 -5.01 -3.38
C TYR A 237 -2.09 -5.75 -3.46
N GLU A 238 -2.14 -7.06 -3.63
CA GLU A 238 -1.02 -8.00 -3.52
C GLU A 238 -0.32 -8.30 -4.87
N GLY A 239 -0.78 -7.69 -5.97
CA GLY A 239 -0.37 -8.05 -7.33
C GLY A 239 1.14 -7.97 -7.57
N THR A 240 1.82 -6.95 -7.02
CA THR A 240 3.27 -6.78 -7.13
C THR A 240 4.03 -7.81 -6.31
N ASP A 241 3.60 -8.09 -5.09
CA ASP A 241 4.23 -9.08 -4.22
C ASP A 241 4.09 -10.50 -4.78
N HIS A 242 2.89 -10.91 -5.19
CA HIS A 242 2.66 -12.19 -5.83
C HIS A 242 3.49 -12.39 -7.10
N ALA A 243 3.62 -11.35 -7.92
CA ALA A 243 4.47 -11.39 -9.11
C ALA A 243 5.95 -11.48 -8.74
N GLY A 244 6.39 -10.76 -7.73
CA GLY A 244 7.75 -10.78 -7.19
C GLY A 244 8.15 -12.15 -6.67
N HIS A 245 7.37 -12.76 -5.81
CA HIS A 245 7.61 -14.11 -5.30
C HIS A 245 7.62 -15.17 -6.39
N SER A 246 6.75 -15.06 -7.38
CA SER A 246 6.63 -16.07 -8.44
C SER A 246 7.74 -15.98 -9.48
N PHE A 247 8.21 -14.77 -9.81
CA PHE A 247 9.06 -14.54 -10.99
C PHE A 247 10.21 -13.56 -10.75
N GLY A 248 10.31 -12.96 -9.59
CA GLY A 248 11.36 -12.03 -9.16
C GLY A 248 10.90 -10.58 -9.08
N PHE A 249 11.29 -9.92 -7.98
CA PHE A 249 11.14 -8.50 -7.70
C PHE A 249 12.13 -7.69 -8.55
N SER A 250 11.85 -7.55 -9.83
CA SER A 250 12.75 -6.87 -10.76
C SER A 250 11.97 -6.02 -11.75
N THR A 251 12.40 -4.78 -11.90
CA THR A 251 11.86 -3.86 -12.91
C THR A 251 12.25 -4.19 -14.35
N ASN A 252 12.95 -5.29 -14.59
CA ASN A 252 13.16 -5.90 -15.91
C ASN A 252 12.27 -7.12 -16.13
N ASN A 253 11.48 -7.49 -15.12
CA ASN A 253 10.59 -8.63 -15.19
C ASN A 253 9.21 -8.20 -15.67
N PRO A 254 8.75 -8.63 -16.86
CA PRO A 254 7.44 -8.21 -17.41
C PRO A 254 6.26 -8.73 -16.58
N ILE A 255 6.45 -9.78 -15.75
CA ILE A 255 5.38 -10.25 -14.85
C ILE A 255 5.25 -9.33 -13.65
N TYR A 256 6.38 -8.86 -13.09
CA TYR A 256 6.37 -7.86 -12.02
C TYR A 256 5.79 -6.52 -12.51
N GLU A 257 6.16 -6.10 -13.73
CA GLU A 257 5.54 -4.96 -14.41
C GLU A 257 4.00 -5.12 -14.53
N ALA A 258 3.54 -6.31 -14.94
CA ALA A 258 2.11 -6.59 -15.04
C ALA A 258 1.40 -6.57 -13.68
N GLY A 259 2.05 -7.03 -12.61
CA GLY A 259 1.55 -6.92 -11.23
C GLY A 259 1.36 -5.46 -10.82
N PHE A 260 2.37 -4.61 -11.07
CA PHE A 260 2.27 -3.17 -10.83
C PHE A 260 1.10 -2.54 -11.62
N ILE A 261 1.04 -2.80 -12.93
CA ILE A 261 -0.01 -2.23 -13.79
C ILE A 261 -1.40 -2.65 -13.32
N LEU A 262 -1.57 -3.88 -12.84
CA LEU A 262 -2.84 -4.33 -12.27
C LEU A 262 -3.22 -3.49 -11.06
N ASN A 263 -2.33 -3.36 -10.07
CA ASN A 263 -2.57 -2.58 -8.86
C ASN A 263 -2.89 -1.11 -9.21
N ASP A 264 -2.12 -0.52 -10.13
CA ASP A 264 -2.26 0.86 -10.55
C ASP A 264 -3.59 1.15 -11.28
N VAL A 265 -4.06 0.21 -12.10
CA VAL A 265 -5.40 0.27 -12.74
C VAL A 265 -6.53 0.10 -11.72
N LEU A 266 -6.36 -0.77 -10.72
CA LEU A 266 -7.36 -0.94 -9.67
C LEU A 266 -7.46 0.33 -8.79
N ALA A 267 -6.33 0.92 -8.45
CA ALA A 267 -6.27 2.20 -7.74
C ALA A 267 -6.88 3.34 -8.58
N TYR A 268 -6.57 3.43 -9.88
CA TYR A 268 -7.19 4.39 -10.78
C TYR A 268 -8.72 4.32 -10.76
N ARG A 269 -9.28 3.10 -10.83
CA ARG A 269 -10.74 2.89 -10.77
C ARG A 269 -11.31 3.32 -9.44
N THR A 270 -10.58 3.11 -8.35
CA THR A 270 -10.95 3.53 -7.00
C THR A 270 -10.99 5.05 -6.91
N ILE A 271 -9.94 5.75 -7.38
CA ILE A 271 -9.90 7.22 -7.43
C ILE A 271 -11.04 7.77 -8.30
N LYS A 272 -11.29 7.16 -9.47
CA LYS A 272 -12.42 7.57 -10.32
C LYS A 272 -13.79 7.35 -9.65
N ALA A 273 -13.91 6.36 -8.76
CA ALA A 273 -15.14 6.20 -7.99
C ALA A 273 -15.32 7.32 -6.95
N ILE A 274 -14.23 7.76 -6.31
CA ILE A 274 -14.22 8.91 -5.39
C ILE A 274 -14.64 10.18 -6.14
N GLU A 275 -13.99 10.50 -7.25
CA GLU A 275 -14.25 11.70 -8.06
C GLU A 275 -15.68 11.74 -8.65
N ASN A 276 -16.31 10.58 -8.82
CA ASN A 276 -17.68 10.47 -9.34
C ASN A 276 -18.75 10.44 -8.24
N ARG A 277 -18.40 10.71 -6.98
CA ARG A 277 -19.40 10.87 -5.92
C ARG A 277 -20.15 12.20 -6.10
N ASP A 278 -21.44 12.18 -5.87
CA ASP A 278 -22.26 13.41 -5.90
C ASP A 278 -21.82 14.43 -4.83
N THR A 279 -21.17 13.94 -3.77
CA THR A 279 -20.65 14.72 -2.63
C THR A 279 -19.18 15.09 -2.77
N TYR A 280 -18.46 14.68 -3.82
CA TYR A 280 -17.01 14.86 -3.96
C TYR A 280 -16.57 16.32 -3.79
N GLU A 281 -17.30 17.26 -4.37
CA GLU A 281 -16.97 18.69 -4.28
C GLU A 281 -17.09 19.25 -2.84
N THR A 282 -17.88 18.61 -2.00
CA THR A 282 -18.08 19.01 -0.60
C THR A 282 -17.32 18.13 0.41
N GLU A 283 -16.66 17.08 -0.06
CA GLU A 283 -15.80 16.23 0.74
C GLU A 283 -14.33 16.64 0.59
N ASP A 284 -13.57 16.61 1.68
CA ASP A 284 -12.12 16.83 1.71
C ASP A 284 -11.40 15.48 1.76
N TRP A 285 -11.03 14.95 0.60
CA TRP A 285 -10.35 13.65 0.49
C TRP A 285 -8.84 13.77 0.61
N LEU A 286 -8.24 12.97 1.50
CA LEU A 286 -6.83 12.60 1.46
C LEU A 286 -6.70 11.26 0.73
N ILE A 287 -5.94 11.24 -0.35
CA ILE A 287 -5.68 10.03 -1.16
C ILE A 287 -4.18 9.75 -1.13
N ILE A 288 -3.78 8.62 -0.57
CA ILE A 288 -2.40 8.17 -0.50
C ILE A 288 -2.25 6.85 -1.25
N ILE A 289 -1.24 6.74 -2.12
CA ILE A 289 -0.77 5.47 -2.68
C ILE A 289 0.64 5.22 -2.15
N THR A 290 0.89 4.02 -1.63
CA THR A 290 2.17 3.66 -1.03
C THR A 290 2.47 2.16 -1.15
N SER A 291 3.64 1.75 -0.68
CA SER A 291 4.04 0.35 -0.51
C SER A 291 4.62 0.14 0.89
N ASP A 292 4.55 -1.07 1.36
CA ASP A 292 5.05 -1.51 2.66
C ASP A 292 6.51 -1.98 2.61
N HIS A 293 6.94 -2.55 1.50
CA HIS A 293 8.30 -2.97 1.19
C HIS A 293 8.49 -3.15 -0.32
N GLY A 294 9.72 -3.29 -0.74
CA GLY A 294 10.08 -3.81 -2.05
C GLY A 294 10.48 -5.28 -1.96
N GLY A 295 11.42 -5.71 -2.83
CA GLY A 295 11.92 -7.08 -2.81
C GLY A 295 13.18 -7.23 -3.66
N PHE A 296 13.89 -8.33 -3.42
CA PHE A 296 15.12 -8.68 -4.13
C PHE A 296 15.13 -10.17 -4.49
N GLY A 297 15.52 -10.50 -5.72
CA GLY A 297 15.38 -11.87 -6.21
C GLY A 297 13.91 -12.29 -6.24
N THR A 298 13.56 -13.38 -5.59
CA THR A 298 12.18 -13.88 -5.47
C THR A 298 11.62 -13.76 -4.03
N ASP A 299 12.27 -12.96 -3.18
CA ASP A 299 11.94 -12.85 -1.77
C ASP A 299 12.09 -11.41 -1.28
N HIS A 300 11.76 -11.19 -0.02
CA HIS A 300 11.90 -9.92 0.71
C HIS A 300 12.18 -10.20 2.20
N GLY A 301 12.34 -9.19 3.02
CA GLY A 301 12.60 -9.33 4.46
C GLY A 301 14.02 -8.98 4.86
N GLY A 302 14.87 -8.64 3.89
CA GLY A 302 16.27 -8.27 4.08
C GLY A 302 16.51 -6.76 4.07
N PRO A 303 17.78 -6.34 4.13
CA PRO A 303 18.17 -4.94 4.26
C PRO A 303 18.60 -4.29 2.93
N THR A 304 18.38 -4.94 1.79
CA THR A 304 18.83 -4.37 0.52
C THR A 304 18.06 -3.09 0.19
N ILE A 305 18.65 -2.23 -0.60
CA ILE A 305 18.00 -0.99 -1.02
C ILE A 305 16.71 -1.29 -1.82
N GLN A 306 16.69 -2.38 -2.57
CA GLN A 306 15.55 -2.83 -3.34
C GLN A 306 14.36 -3.25 -2.46
N GLU A 307 14.65 -3.77 -1.26
CA GLU A 307 13.64 -4.17 -0.29
C GLU A 307 13.16 -2.99 0.55
N ARG A 308 14.06 -2.02 0.83
CA ARG A 308 13.78 -0.93 1.78
C ARG A 308 13.18 0.31 1.14
N MET A 309 13.45 0.58 -0.15
CA MET A 309 12.94 1.80 -0.81
C MET A 309 11.51 1.58 -1.31
N VAL A 310 10.61 2.35 -0.75
CA VAL A 310 9.19 2.45 -1.08
C VAL A 310 8.86 3.86 -1.59
N PHE A 311 7.60 4.19 -1.75
CA PHE A 311 7.17 5.52 -2.17
C PHE A 311 5.93 5.97 -1.39
N ILE A 312 5.73 7.28 -1.32
CA ILE A 312 4.53 7.91 -0.77
C ILE A 312 4.04 8.92 -1.79
N LEU A 313 2.90 8.66 -2.37
CA LEU A 313 2.22 9.56 -3.32
C LEU A 313 0.94 10.06 -2.67
N SER A 314 0.80 11.38 -2.54
CA SER A 314 -0.35 12.02 -1.88
C SER A 314 -0.93 13.13 -2.74
N ASN A 315 -2.26 13.24 -2.79
CA ASN A 315 -2.95 14.37 -3.43
C ASN A 315 -2.83 15.67 -2.61
N LYS A 316 -2.23 15.63 -1.43
CA LYS A 316 -1.93 16.79 -0.58
C LYS A 316 -0.43 16.88 -0.33
N GLU A 317 0.08 18.09 -0.11
CA GLU A 317 1.46 18.32 0.35
C GLU A 317 1.64 17.77 1.78
N PHE A 318 2.85 17.29 2.10
CA PHE A 318 3.23 16.75 3.40
C PHE A 318 4.74 16.87 3.65
#